data_7123036148caa23d1df057d04a670b93
#
_entry.id   7123036148caa23d1df057d04a670b93
#
_cell.length_a   1.000
_cell.length_b   1.000
_cell.length_c   1.000
_cell.angle_alpha   90.00
_cell.angle_beta   90.00
_cell.angle_gamma   90.00
#
_symmetry.space_group_name_H-M   'P 1'
#
loop_
_entity.id
_entity.type
_entity.pdbx_description
1 polymer ?
#
loop_
_entity_poly.entity_id
_entity_poly.type
_entity_poly.pdbx_seq_one_letter_code
_entity_poly.pdbx_strand_id
1 'polypeptide(L)'
;FQTLLVSRALEKLGYTVNKPSEVDYNVGYTSLASGDATFTAVNWTPLHDNMYEAAGGDKKFYREGVFVNGAAQGYLIDKKTADQYKITNIAQLKDPKIAKLFDTNGDGKADLTGCNPGWGCEGAINHQLAAYGLTNTVTHNQGNYAAMMADTISRYKEGKPVFYYTWTPYWVSNELKPGKDVIWLQVPFSALPGDKNADTKLPNGANYGFPVSTMH
;
A
#
# COMPACT_ATOMS: atom_id res chain seq x y z
N PHE A 1 -5.57 -9.11 9.47
CA PHE A 1 -5.84 -8.49 10.78
C PHE A 1 -7.34 -8.15 10.92
N GLN A 2 -7.93 -7.38 10.01
CA GLN A 2 -9.34 -6.95 10.08
C GLN A 2 -10.31 -8.14 10.09
N THR A 3 -10.13 -9.10 9.18
CA THR A 3 -10.93 -10.33 9.15
C THR A 3 -10.88 -11.08 10.48
N LEU A 4 -9.71 -11.12 11.15
CA LEU A 4 -9.57 -11.75 12.45
C LEU A 4 -10.37 -11.01 13.54
N LEU A 5 -10.44 -9.68 13.50
CA LEU A 5 -11.26 -8.91 14.44
C LEU A 5 -12.75 -9.22 14.27
N VAL A 6 -13.23 -9.28 13.01
CA VAL A 6 -14.61 -9.67 12.70
C VAL A 6 -14.88 -11.11 13.15
N SER A 7 -13.96 -12.05 12.88
CA SER A 7 -14.04 -13.42 13.35
C SER A 7 -14.25 -13.51 14.87
N ARG A 8 -13.45 -12.75 15.63
CA ARG A 8 -13.57 -12.73 17.10
C ARG A 8 -14.90 -12.12 17.58
N ALA A 9 -15.44 -11.15 16.88
CA ALA A 9 -16.75 -10.61 17.20
C ALA A 9 -17.85 -11.62 16.93
N LEU A 10 -17.81 -12.33 15.81
CA LEU A 10 -18.75 -13.39 15.46
C LEU A 10 -18.72 -14.54 16.46
N GLU A 11 -17.54 -14.98 16.89
CA GLU A 11 -17.39 -16.01 17.94
C GLU A 11 -18.10 -15.60 19.24
N LYS A 12 -17.96 -14.31 19.65
CA LYS A 12 -18.67 -13.79 20.83
C LYS A 12 -20.18 -13.72 20.67
N LEU A 13 -20.67 -13.65 19.44
CA LEU A 13 -22.10 -13.72 19.12
C LEU A 13 -22.62 -15.16 18.99
N GLY A 14 -21.76 -16.19 19.21
CA GLY A 14 -22.13 -17.59 19.20
C GLY A 14 -21.96 -18.30 17.84
N TYR A 15 -21.34 -17.63 16.86
CA TYR A 15 -21.02 -18.28 15.59
C TYR A 15 -19.76 -19.15 15.70
N THR A 16 -19.73 -20.27 15.00
CA THR A 16 -18.52 -21.05 14.78
C THR A 16 -17.75 -20.44 13.62
N VAL A 17 -16.54 -19.98 13.85
CA VAL A 17 -15.70 -19.36 12.83
C VAL A 17 -14.46 -20.19 12.60
N ASN A 18 -14.23 -20.60 11.36
CA ASN A 18 -13.00 -21.27 10.96
C ASN A 18 -11.80 -20.32 11.02
N LYS A 19 -10.60 -20.87 11.20
CA LYS A 19 -9.38 -20.08 11.18
C LYS A 19 -9.28 -19.34 9.85
N PRO A 20 -9.09 -18.00 9.84
CA PRO A 20 -8.87 -17.24 8.61
C PRO A 20 -7.68 -17.76 7.83
N SER A 21 -7.84 -17.89 6.52
CA SER A 21 -6.76 -18.22 5.59
C SER A 21 -6.12 -16.94 5.05
N GLU A 22 -4.82 -16.98 4.81
CA GLU A 22 -4.10 -15.94 4.10
C GLU A 22 -3.93 -16.38 2.65
N VAL A 23 -4.48 -15.60 1.73
CA VAL A 23 -4.47 -15.88 0.28
C VAL A 23 -4.32 -14.57 -0.49
N ASP A 24 -3.87 -14.66 -1.74
CA ASP A 24 -3.87 -13.50 -2.64
C ASP A 24 -5.30 -13.01 -2.91
N TYR A 25 -5.46 -11.71 -3.16
CA TYR A 25 -6.78 -11.09 -3.32
C TYR A 25 -7.63 -11.71 -4.43
N ASN A 26 -7.03 -12.02 -5.59
CA ASN A 26 -7.76 -12.69 -6.68
C ASN A 26 -8.30 -14.06 -6.27
N VAL A 27 -7.49 -14.85 -5.55
CA VAL A 27 -7.90 -16.16 -5.00
C VAL A 27 -8.98 -15.96 -3.95
N GLY A 28 -8.83 -14.96 -3.06
CA GLY A 28 -9.82 -14.63 -2.03
C GLY A 28 -11.18 -14.30 -2.62
N TYR A 29 -11.24 -13.41 -3.62
CA TYR A 29 -12.50 -13.07 -4.30
C TYR A 29 -13.12 -14.26 -5.03
N THR A 30 -12.29 -15.09 -5.68
CA THR A 30 -12.79 -16.30 -6.33
C THR A 30 -13.37 -17.28 -5.32
N SER A 31 -12.72 -17.50 -4.18
CA SER A 31 -13.20 -18.37 -3.10
C SER A 31 -14.49 -17.87 -2.46
N LEU A 32 -14.65 -16.55 -2.32
CA LEU A 32 -15.92 -15.96 -1.88
C LEU A 32 -17.01 -16.18 -2.91
N ALA A 33 -16.72 -15.98 -4.21
CA ALA A 33 -17.70 -16.13 -5.29
C ALA A 33 -18.17 -17.59 -5.49
N SER A 34 -17.30 -18.58 -5.19
CA SER A 34 -17.63 -20.02 -5.23
C SER A 34 -18.31 -20.52 -3.95
N GLY A 35 -18.22 -19.77 -2.84
CA GLY A 35 -18.72 -20.18 -1.54
C GLY A 35 -17.74 -21.02 -0.71
N ASP A 36 -16.48 -21.15 -1.16
CA ASP A 36 -15.42 -21.83 -0.40
C ASP A 36 -14.95 -20.97 0.80
N ALA A 37 -15.11 -19.64 0.70
CA ALA A 37 -14.97 -18.70 1.80
C ALA A 37 -16.30 -17.96 2.04
N THR A 38 -16.58 -17.61 3.30
CA THR A 38 -17.85 -16.96 3.69
C THR A 38 -17.77 -15.44 3.70
N PHE A 39 -16.67 -14.88 4.19
CA PHE A 39 -16.51 -13.42 4.28
C PHE A 39 -15.03 -12.99 4.29
N THR A 40 -14.84 -11.74 3.98
CA THR A 40 -13.59 -10.99 4.23
C THR A 40 -13.93 -9.59 4.74
N ALA A 41 -13.01 -8.96 5.48
CA ALA A 41 -13.13 -7.56 5.94
C ALA A 41 -11.99 -6.69 5.37
N VAL A 42 -11.51 -7.01 4.17
CA VAL A 42 -10.39 -6.32 3.54
C VAL A 42 -10.64 -5.98 2.06
N ASN A 43 -11.90 -5.68 1.72
CA ASN A 43 -12.20 -5.12 0.41
C ASN A 43 -11.87 -3.60 0.42
N TRP A 44 -10.87 -3.20 -0.34
CA TRP A 44 -10.44 -1.81 -0.49
C TRP A 44 -11.05 -1.18 -1.73
N THR A 45 -11.97 -0.26 -1.55
CA THR A 45 -12.60 0.50 -2.65
C THR A 45 -11.87 1.85 -2.81
N PRO A 46 -11.43 2.27 -4.01
CA PRO A 46 -11.58 1.61 -5.32
C PRO A 46 -10.43 0.67 -5.70
N LEU A 47 -9.42 0.47 -4.88
CA LEU A 47 -8.21 -0.30 -5.25
C LEU A 47 -8.51 -1.73 -5.73
N HIS A 48 -9.49 -2.38 -5.13
CA HIS A 48 -9.87 -3.76 -5.43
C HIS A 48 -11.07 -3.89 -6.38
N ASP A 49 -11.64 -2.79 -6.86
CA ASP A 49 -12.88 -2.83 -7.66
C ASP A 49 -12.74 -3.72 -8.91
N ASN A 50 -11.60 -3.67 -9.61
CA ASN A 50 -11.36 -4.54 -10.76
C ASN A 50 -11.41 -6.05 -10.41
N MET A 51 -10.82 -6.44 -9.27
CA MET A 51 -10.82 -7.82 -8.79
C MET A 51 -12.20 -8.25 -8.31
N TYR A 52 -12.89 -7.35 -7.63
CA TYR A 52 -14.26 -7.53 -7.16
C TYR A 52 -15.22 -7.77 -8.35
N GLU A 53 -15.19 -6.91 -9.35
CA GLU A 53 -16.02 -7.02 -10.56
C GLU A 53 -15.69 -8.27 -11.38
N ALA A 54 -14.40 -8.60 -11.55
CA ALA A 54 -13.96 -9.79 -12.26
C ALA A 54 -14.46 -11.09 -11.60
N ALA A 55 -14.63 -11.12 -10.29
CA ALA A 55 -15.16 -12.26 -9.55
C ALA A 55 -16.71 -12.32 -9.51
N GLY A 56 -17.39 -11.30 -10.08
CA GLY A 56 -18.85 -11.26 -10.25
C GLY A 56 -19.56 -10.09 -9.59
N GLY A 57 -18.84 -9.24 -8.87
CA GLY A 57 -19.38 -7.99 -8.30
C GLY A 57 -20.61 -8.21 -7.42
N ASP A 58 -21.49 -7.22 -7.39
CA ASP A 58 -22.73 -7.22 -6.58
C ASP A 58 -23.71 -8.38 -6.93
N LYS A 59 -23.47 -9.10 -8.03
CA LYS A 59 -24.24 -10.30 -8.36
C LYS A 59 -23.84 -11.53 -7.53
N LYS A 60 -22.63 -11.52 -6.99
CA LYS A 60 -22.05 -12.64 -6.23
C LYS A 60 -21.76 -12.27 -4.79
N PHE A 61 -21.56 -10.98 -4.50
CA PHE A 61 -21.16 -10.52 -3.18
C PHE A 61 -22.23 -9.62 -2.57
N TYR A 62 -22.32 -9.70 -1.27
CA TYR A 62 -23.00 -8.73 -0.44
C TYR A 62 -21.95 -7.84 0.20
N ARG A 63 -21.84 -6.57 -0.26
CA ARG A 63 -20.87 -5.60 0.22
C ARG A 63 -21.61 -4.47 0.92
N GLU A 64 -21.69 -4.56 2.23
CA GLU A 64 -22.40 -3.60 3.06
C GLU A 64 -21.52 -3.09 4.21
N GLY A 65 -21.86 -1.88 4.68
CA GLY A 65 -21.16 -1.24 5.77
C GLY A 65 -19.77 -0.72 5.38
N VAL A 66 -19.20 0.05 6.30
CA VAL A 66 -17.84 0.60 6.19
C VAL A 66 -17.07 0.17 7.43
N PHE A 67 -16.03 -0.62 7.24
CA PHE A 67 -15.16 -1.06 8.33
C PHE A 67 -14.13 0.02 8.66
N VAL A 68 -13.50 0.61 7.63
CA VAL A 68 -12.59 1.75 7.76
C VAL A 68 -12.87 2.76 6.68
N ASN A 69 -12.97 4.02 7.06
CA ASN A 69 -13.09 5.15 6.14
C ASN A 69 -11.81 5.99 6.16
N GLY A 70 -11.47 6.58 5.02
CA GLY A 70 -10.31 7.46 4.93
C GLY A 70 -8.96 6.73 4.97
N ALA A 71 -8.92 5.47 4.54
CA ALA A 71 -7.68 4.72 4.43
C ALA A 71 -6.79 5.33 3.34
N ALA A 72 -5.55 5.66 3.71
CA ALA A 72 -4.57 6.29 2.82
C ALA A 72 -3.45 5.31 2.47
N GLN A 73 -2.85 5.51 1.30
CA GLN A 73 -1.73 4.73 0.80
C GLN A 73 -0.71 5.67 0.14
N GLY A 74 0.54 5.24 0.08
CA GLY A 74 1.56 6.03 -0.62
C GLY A 74 2.98 5.68 -0.23
N TYR A 75 3.89 6.54 -0.65
CA TYR A 75 5.32 6.40 -0.44
C TYR A 75 5.79 7.25 0.72
N LEU A 76 6.68 6.70 1.54
CA LEU A 76 7.26 7.43 2.67
C LEU A 76 8.78 7.29 2.68
N ILE A 77 9.42 8.32 3.22
CA ILE A 77 10.86 8.32 3.54
C ILE A 77 11.05 8.79 4.98
N ASP A 78 12.20 8.49 5.56
CA ASP A 78 12.54 9.02 6.88
C ASP A 78 12.62 10.56 6.87
N LYS A 79 12.10 11.14 7.95
CA LYS A 79 12.01 12.61 8.07
C LYS A 79 13.37 13.28 8.09
N LYS A 80 14.39 12.65 8.69
CA LYS A 80 15.74 13.18 8.77
C LYS A 80 16.31 13.42 7.38
N THR A 81 16.26 12.42 6.51
CA THR A 81 16.73 12.52 5.11
C THR A 81 15.87 13.52 4.32
N ALA A 82 14.54 13.47 4.51
CA ALA A 82 13.62 14.42 3.87
C ALA A 82 13.97 15.87 4.20
N ASP A 83 14.15 16.18 5.46
CA ASP A 83 14.47 17.56 5.92
C ASP A 83 15.85 18.00 5.45
N GLN A 84 16.85 17.12 5.50
CA GLN A 84 18.24 17.42 5.13
C GLN A 84 18.36 17.73 3.64
N TYR A 85 17.70 16.97 2.79
CA TYR A 85 17.81 17.10 1.32
C TYR A 85 16.59 17.78 0.69
N LYS A 86 15.64 18.27 1.50
CA LYS A 86 14.40 18.95 1.05
C LYS A 86 13.59 18.09 0.08
N ILE A 87 13.46 16.79 0.40
CA ILE A 87 12.72 15.84 -0.42
C ILE A 87 11.26 15.84 0.04
N THR A 88 10.35 16.17 -0.86
CA THR A 88 8.89 16.22 -0.61
C THR A 88 8.09 15.52 -1.68
N ASN A 89 8.72 15.15 -2.80
CA ASN A 89 8.07 14.54 -3.95
C ASN A 89 8.91 13.39 -4.50
N ILE A 90 8.26 12.29 -4.83
CA ILE A 90 8.92 11.10 -5.37
C ILE A 90 9.70 11.40 -6.67
N ALA A 91 9.26 12.37 -7.46
CA ALA A 91 9.93 12.74 -8.71
C ALA A 91 11.36 13.26 -8.48
N GLN A 92 11.73 13.68 -7.26
CA GLN A 92 13.09 14.09 -6.93
C GLN A 92 14.09 12.92 -6.96
N LEU A 93 13.59 11.68 -6.85
CA LEU A 93 14.41 10.47 -7.01
C LEU A 93 14.89 10.25 -8.47
N LYS A 94 14.48 11.08 -9.43
CA LYS A 94 15.10 11.13 -10.77
C LYS A 94 16.58 11.55 -10.71
N ASP A 95 16.95 12.38 -9.73
CA ASP A 95 18.34 12.72 -9.51
C ASP A 95 19.07 11.51 -8.90
N PRO A 96 20.09 10.95 -9.60
CA PRO A 96 20.84 9.80 -9.08
C PRO A 96 21.51 10.08 -7.72
N LYS A 97 21.82 11.33 -7.40
CA LYS A 97 22.38 11.70 -6.09
C LYS A 97 21.38 11.54 -4.97
N ILE A 98 20.11 11.86 -5.23
CA ILE A 98 19.01 11.65 -4.28
C ILE A 98 18.66 10.16 -4.20
N ALA A 99 18.53 9.48 -5.34
CA ALA A 99 18.25 8.05 -5.37
C ALA A 99 19.27 7.24 -4.56
N LYS A 100 20.56 7.54 -4.72
CA LYS A 100 21.65 6.87 -4.01
C LYS A 100 21.56 6.95 -2.48
N LEU A 101 20.84 7.92 -1.91
CA LEU A 101 20.63 7.98 -0.45
C LEU A 101 19.87 6.77 0.07
N PHE A 102 19.01 6.19 -0.76
CA PHE A 102 18.16 5.04 -0.45
C PHE A 102 18.63 3.73 -1.10
N ASP A 103 19.82 3.73 -1.69
CA ASP A 103 20.49 2.54 -2.24
C ASP A 103 20.96 1.65 -1.09
N THR A 104 20.41 0.45 -0.99
CA THR A 104 20.72 -0.48 0.09
C THR A 104 21.61 -1.63 -0.33
N ASN A 105 21.75 -1.85 -1.64
CA ASN A 105 22.46 -2.98 -2.24
C ASN A 105 23.70 -2.57 -3.05
N GLY A 106 23.90 -1.25 -3.28
CA GLY A 106 25.07 -0.70 -3.97
C GLY A 106 24.94 -0.66 -5.50
N ASP A 107 23.73 -0.80 -6.06
CA ASP A 107 23.50 -0.76 -7.51
C ASP A 107 23.29 0.67 -8.07
N GLY A 108 23.27 1.66 -7.20
CA GLY A 108 23.09 3.08 -7.53
C GLY A 108 21.64 3.54 -7.65
N LYS A 109 20.67 2.67 -7.39
CA LYS A 109 19.25 3.00 -7.41
C LYS A 109 18.68 3.08 -5.99
N ALA A 110 17.60 3.83 -5.84
CA ALA A 110 16.83 3.82 -4.60
C ALA A 110 16.03 2.50 -4.49
N ASP A 111 16.15 1.83 -3.36
CA ASP A 111 15.41 0.61 -3.05
C ASP A 111 14.07 0.94 -2.39
N LEU A 112 13.00 0.93 -3.18
CA LEU A 112 11.65 1.04 -2.66
C LEU A 112 11.22 -0.29 -2.05
N THR A 113 11.05 -0.36 -0.73
CA THR A 113 10.32 -1.46 -0.10
C THR A 113 8.85 -1.37 -0.50
N GLY A 114 8.44 -2.21 -1.44
CA GLY A 114 7.10 -2.18 -2.03
C GLY A 114 6.11 -3.11 -1.34
N CYS A 115 5.42 -3.93 -2.11
CA CYS A 115 4.41 -4.83 -1.57
C CYS A 115 4.54 -6.26 -2.15
N ASN A 116 3.69 -7.18 -1.67
CA ASN A 116 3.69 -8.54 -2.19
C ASN A 116 3.31 -8.56 -3.68
N PRO A 117 3.94 -9.43 -4.47
CA PRO A 117 3.42 -9.77 -5.79
C PRO A 117 1.95 -10.22 -5.72
N GLY A 118 1.15 -9.81 -6.69
CA GLY A 118 -0.29 -10.11 -6.74
C GLY A 118 -1.18 -9.17 -5.91
N TRP A 119 -0.62 -8.25 -5.14
CA TRP A 119 -1.41 -7.22 -4.48
C TRP A 119 -1.74 -6.07 -5.45
N GLY A 120 -2.87 -5.38 -5.23
CA GLY A 120 -3.27 -4.24 -6.06
C GLY A 120 -2.24 -3.11 -6.12
N CYS A 121 -1.43 -2.94 -5.08
CA CYS A 121 -0.34 -1.96 -5.04
C CYS A 121 0.81 -2.30 -6.01
N GLU A 122 1.05 -3.56 -6.34
CA GLU A 122 2.14 -3.94 -7.26
C GLU A 122 1.97 -3.26 -8.61
N GLY A 123 0.81 -3.45 -9.23
CA GLY A 123 0.51 -2.85 -10.53
C GLY A 123 0.52 -1.32 -10.48
N ALA A 124 -0.01 -0.73 -9.42
CA ALA A 124 -0.03 0.71 -9.23
C ALA A 124 1.39 1.28 -9.10
N ILE A 125 2.24 0.71 -8.26
CA ILE A 125 3.63 1.14 -8.06
C ILE A 125 4.43 1.03 -9.35
N ASN A 126 4.37 -0.13 -10.04
CA ASN A 126 5.08 -0.35 -11.30
C ASN A 126 4.67 0.66 -12.38
N HIS A 127 3.34 0.90 -12.50
CA HIS A 127 2.82 1.89 -13.42
C HIS A 127 3.29 3.31 -13.08
N GLN A 128 3.24 3.68 -11.81
CA GLN A 128 3.66 5.01 -11.34
C GLN A 128 5.15 5.24 -11.54
N LEU A 129 6.01 4.28 -11.21
CA LEU A 129 7.45 4.41 -11.45
C LEU A 129 7.77 4.63 -12.93
N ALA A 130 7.07 3.94 -13.83
CA ALA A 130 7.20 4.14 -15.27
C ALA A 130 6.68 5.53 -15.70
N ALA A 131 5.47 5.89 -15.27
CA ALA A 131 4.84 7.17 -15.62
C ALA A 131 5.64 8.38 -15.12
N TYR A 132 6.24 8.25 -13.94
CA TYR A 132 7.08 9.32 -13.36
C TYR A 132 8.52 9.29 -13.88
N GLY A 133 8.90 8.35 -14.75
CA GLY A 133 10.25 8.24 -15.30
C GLY A 133 11.31 7.86 -14.26
N LEU A 134 10.95 7.00 -13.32
CA LEU A 134 11.80 6.58 -12.18
C LEU A 134 12.43 5.19 -12.36
N THR A 135 12.10 4.44 -13.41
CA THR A 135 12.57 3.05 -13.60
C THR A 135 14.08 2.89 -13.69
N ASN A 136 14.80 3.95 -14.05
CA ASN A 136 16.27 3.94 -14.11
C ASN A 136 16.93 4.26 -12.76
N THR A 137 16.20 4.85 -11.82
CA THR A 137 16.73 5.34 -10.54
C THR A 137 16.08 4.72 -9.31
N VAL A 138 15.00 3.98 -9.48
CA VAL A 138 14.27 3.31 -8.39
C VAL A 138 14.03 1.85 -8.74
N THR A 139 14.35 0.96 -7.82
CA THR A 139 14.00 -0.46 -7.84
C THR A 139 12.80 -0.71 -6.93
N HIS A 140 11.74 -1.33 -7.46
CA HIS A 140 10.59 -1.79 -6.67
C HIS A 140 10.90 -3.17 -6.11
N ASN A 141 11.32 -3.24 -4.85
CA ASN A 141 11.55 -4.48 -4.14
C ASN A 141 10.23 -5.09 -3.70
N GLN A 142 9.98 -6.32 -4.13
CA GLN A 142 8.75 -7.06 -3.89
C GLN A 142 9.04 -8.34 -3.11
N GLY A 143 8.13 -8.75 -2.23
CA GLY A 143 8.28 -9.95 -1.43
C GLY A 143 7.28 -9.97 -0.27
N ASN A 144 7.54 -10.78 0.74
CA ASN A 144 6.74 -10.77 1.95
C ASN A 144 6.82 -9.41 2.64
N TYR A 145 5.74 -8.65 2.57
CA TYR A 145 5.68 -7.26 3.06
C TYR A 145 6.08 -7.14 4.53
N ALA A 146 5.61 -8.04 5.39
CA ALA A 146 5.90 -7.96 6.82
C ALA A 146 7.40 -8.16 7.10
N ALA A 147 8.05 -9.09 6.38
CA ALA A 147 9.48 -9.32 6.50
C ALA A 147 10.30 -8.12 5.99
N MET A 148 9.94 -7.60 4.81
CA MET A 148 10.61 -6.42 4.24
C MET A 148 10.44 -5.19 5.13
N MET A 149 9.27 -4.99 5.74
CA MET A 149 9.05 -3.88 6.67
C MET A 149 9.79 -4.05 8.00
N ALA A 150 9.99 -5.27 8.48
CA ALA A 150 10.84 -5.52 9.64
C ALA A 150 12.29 -5.07 9.39
N ASP A 151 12.84 -5.38 8.21
CA ASP A 151 14.16 -4.90 7.78
C ASP A 151 14.18 -3.36 7.65
N THR A 152 13.20 -2.77 6.98
CA THR A 152 13.06 -1.31 6.84
C THR A 152 13.05 -0.60 8.20
N ILE A 153 12.30 -1.12 9.18
CA ILE A 153 12.24 -0.57 10.54
C ILE A 153 13.59 -0.75 11.26
N SER A 154 14.27 -1.88 11.07
CA SER A 154 15.61 -2.10 11.63
C SER A 154 16.61 -1.07 11.10
N ARG A 155 16.63 -0.86 9.79
CA ARG A 155 17.46 0.16 9.13
C ARG A 155 17.19 1.57 9.65
N TYR A 156 15.91 1.93 9.82
CA TYR A 156 15.52 3.20 10.41
C TYR A 156 16.06 3.36 11.83
N LYS A 157 15.95 2.32 12.68
CA LYS A 157 16.48 2.31 14.06
C LYS A 157 18.01 2.45 14.10
N GLU A 158 18.69 2.00 13.06
CA GLU A 158 20.14 2.21 12.86
C GLU A 158 20.48 3.62 12.34
N GLY A 159 19.49 4.48 12.12
CA GLY A 159 19.66 5.85 11.61
C GLY A 159 19.95 5.93 10.11
N LYS A 160 19.73 4.85 9.37
CA LYS A 160 19.89 4.76 7.91
C LYS A 160 18.66 5.27 7.19
N PRO A 161 18.80 5.89 6.00
CA PRO A 161 17.65 6.28 5.17
C PRO A 161 16.78 5.08 4.80
N VAL A 162 15.46 5.32 4.74
CA VAL A 162 14.47 4.32 4.33
C VAL A 162 13.49 4.93 3.32
N PHE A 163 13.09 4.10 2.34
CA PHE A 163 12.10 4.44 1.34
C PHE A 163 11.16 3.26 1.15
N TYR A 164 9.86 3.46 1.43
CA TYR A 164 8.91 2.38 1.45
C TYR A 164 7.49 2.81 1.08
N TYR A 165 6.69 1.84 0.65
CA TYR A 165 5.25 1.96 0.48
C TYR A 165 4.53 1.42 1.72
N THR A 166 3.47 2.08 2.15
CA THR A 166 2.57 1.59 3.19
C THR A 166 1.17 2.17 3.04
N TRP A 167 0.28 1.73 3.92
CA TRP A 167 -1.08 2.24 4.04
C TRP A 167 -1.47 2.50 5.49
N THR A 168 -2.54 3.25 5.70
CA THR A 168 -3.14 3.50 7.01
C THR A 168 -4.63 3.16 6.97
N PRO A 169 -5.19 2.59 8.07
CA PRO A 169 -4.51 2.19 9.32
C PRO A 169 -3.75 0.87 9.19
N TYR A 170 -2.49 0.85 9.62
CA TYR A 170 -1.67 -0.35 9.67
C TYR A 170 -0.60 -0.24 10.77
N TRP A 171 -0.10 -1.38 11.26
CA TRP A 171 0.84 -1.42 12.38
C TRP A 171 2.15 -0.66 12.13
N VAL A 172 2.59 -0.57 10.88
CA VAL A 172 3.79 0.17 10.49
C VAL A 172 3.76 1.62 10.97
N SER A 173 2.59 2.28 10.94
CA SER A 173 2.44 3.67 11.39
C SER A 173 2.57 3.85 12.91
N ASN A 174 2.59 2.78 13.69
CA ASN A 174 2.93 2.83 15.12
C ASN A 174 4.45 2.80 15.35
N GLU A 175 5.19 2.10 14.48
CA GLU A 175 6.65 2.00 14.53
C GLU A 175 7.33 3.20 13.85
N LEU A 176 6.82 3.61 12.69
CA LEU A 176 7.29 4.74 11.90
C LEU A 176 6.15 5.76 11.76
N LYS A 177 6.08 6.70 12.70
CA LYS A 177 4.96 7.65 12.83
C LYS A 177 5.03 8.74 11.76
N PRO A 178 4.06 8.82 10.84
CA PRO A 178 4.00 9.90 9.85
C PRO A 178 3.98 11.29 10.53
N GLY A 179 4.75 12.21 9.98
CA GLY A 179 4.92 13.57 10.51
C GLY A 179 5.99 13.70 11.60
N LYS A 180 6.32 12.60 12.31
CA LYS A 180 7.35 12.57 13.35
C LYS A 180 8.62 11.86 12.88
N ASP A 181 8.50 10.62 12.49
CA ASP A 181 9.61 9.74 12.12
C ASP A 181 9.82 9.70 10.61
N VAL A 182 8.73 9.78 9.86
CA VAL A 182 8.69 9.68 8.40
C VAL A 182 7.73 10.72 7.81
N ILE A 183 7.85 10.99 6.51
CA ILE A 183 6.93 11.84 5.77
C ILE A 183 6.35 11.12 4.56
N TRP A 184 5.13 11.45 4.21
CA TRP A 184 4.53 11.08 2.93
C TRP A 184 5.15 11.88 1.80
N LEU A 185 5.57 11.20 0.74
CA LEU A 185 6.01 11.84 -0.49
C LEU A 185 4.82 12.13 -1.39
N GLN A 186 4.73 13.35 -1.88
CA GLN A 186 3.80 13.67 -2.96
C GLN A 186 4.25 13.05 -4.28
N VAL A 187 3.32 12.90 -5.21
CA VAL A 187 3.61 12.49 -6.60
C VAL A 187 3.41 13.69 -7.54
N PRO A 188 4.05 13.70 -8.72
CA PRO A 188 3.94 14.84 -9.65
C PRO A 188 2.56 14.99 -10.29
N PHE A 189 1.86 13.88 -10.48
CA PHE A 189 0.50 13.81 -11.05
C PHE A 189 -0.13 12.46 -10.73
N SER A 190 -1.45 12.36 -10.89
CA SER A 190 -2.17 11.10 -10.73
C SER A 190 -1.85 10.13 -11.87
N ALA A 191 -1.47 8.90 -11.53
CA ALA A 191 -1.13 7.86 -12.50
C ALA A 191 -1.50 6.48 -11.93
N LEU A 192 -2.69 5.99 -12.28
CA LEU A 192 -3.15 4.66 -11.91
C LEU A 192 -3.31 3.79 -13.16
N PRO A 193 -3.04 2.47 -13.06
CA PRO A 193 -3.23 1.57 -14.17
C PRO A 193 -4.73 1.46 -14.54
N GLY A 194 -5.03 1.45 -15.83
CA GLY A 194 -6.38 1.22 -16.34
C GLY A 194 -7.30 2.45 -16.37
N ASP A 195 -7.13 3.41 -15.47
CA ASP A 195 -7.95 4.63 -15.45
C ASP A 195 -7.09 5.88 -15.66
N LYS A 196 -7.10 6.38 -16.89
CA LYS A 196 -6.33 7.58 -17.27
C LYS A 196 -6.89 8.86 -16.68
N ASN A 197 -8.11 8.84 -16.13
CA ASN A 197 -8.81 9.99 -15.57
C ASN A 197 -8.88 9.95 -14.05
N ALA A 198 -8.36 8.90 -13.41
CA ALA A 198 -8.36 8.80 -11.96
C ALA A 198 -7.60 9.96 -11.33
N ASP A 199 -8.28 10.76 -10.52
CA ASP A 199 -7.64 11.82 -9.73
C ASP A 199 -7.36 11.31 -8.32
N THR A 200 -6.09 11.32 -7.95
CA THR A 200 -5.63 10.92 -6.60
C THR A 200 -5.34 12.10 -5.69
N LYS A 201 -5.69 13.32 -6.13
CA LYS A 201 -5.55 14.52 -5.31
C LYS A 201 -6.54 14.55 -4.15
N LEU A 202 -6.03 14.95 -3.00
CA LEU A 202 -6.86 15.25 -1.86
C LEU A 202 -7.55 16.63 -2.01
N PRO A 203 -8.61 16.91 -1.24
CA PRO A 203 -9.29 18.22 -1.28
C PRO A 203 -8.39 19.42 -0.99
N ASN A 204 -7.30 19.21 -0.24
CA ASN A 204 -6.30 20.24 0.05
C ASN A 204 -5.23 20.40 -1.05
N GLY A 205 -5.36 19.69 -2.17
CA GLY A 205 -4.45 19.71 -3.31
C GLY A 205 -3.22 18.80 -3.20
N ALA A 206 -2.95 18.18 -2.05
CA ALA A 206 -1.88 17.21 -1.91
C ALA A 206 -2.19 15.94 -2.71
N ASN A 207 -1.18 15.33 -3.31
CA ASN A 207 -1.33 14.11 -4.09
C ASN A 207 -0.29 13.07 -3.67
N TYR A 208 -0.75 11.96 -3.14
CA TYR A 208 0.10 10.86 -2.68
C TYR A 208 0.07 9.64 -3.61
N GLY A 209 -0.54 9.77 -4.80
CA GLY A 209 -0.52 8.77 -5.87
C GLY A 209 -1.60 7.69 -5.76
N PHE A 210 -2.35 7.66 -4.66
CA PHE A 210 -3.41 6.67 -4.44
C PHE A 210 -4.69 7.38 -3.98
N PRO A 211 -5.84 6.90 -4.40
CA PRO A 211 -7.10 7.44 -3.91
C PRO A 211 -7.25 7.10 -2.42
N VAL A 212 -7.96 7.97 -1.70
CA VAL A 212 -8.43 7.63 -0.35
C VAL A 212 -9.41 6.46 -0.49
N SER A 213 -9.16 5.42 0.29
CA SER A 213 -9.92 4.17 0.20
C SER A 213 -10.88 4.01 1.37
N THR A 214 -11.94 3.27 1.09
CA THR A 214 -12.86 2.75 2.10
C THR A 214 -12.69 1.23 2.17
N MET A 215 -12.66 0.66 3.36
CA MET A 215 -12.66 -0.80 3.54
C MET A 215 -14.04 -1.28 3.94
N HIS A 216 -14.46 -2.33 3.26
CA HIS A 216 -15.68 -3.07 3.53
C HIS A 216 -15.39 -4.48 3.99
#